data_33dab7e6ff33b65b75dec38d424575f4
#
_entry.id   33dab7e6ff33b65b75dec38d424575f4
#
_cell.length_a   1.000
_cell.length_b   1.000
_cell.length_c   1.000
_cell.angle_alpha   90.00
_cell.angle_beta   90.00
_cell.angle_gamma   90.00
#
_symmetry.space_group_name_H-M   'P 1'
#
loop_
_entity.id
_entity.type
_entity.pdbx_description
1 polymer ?
#
loop_
_entity_poly.entity_id
_entity_poly.type
_entity_poly.pdbx_seq_one_letter_code
_entity_poly.pdbx_strand_id
1 'polypeptide(L)'
;LHLSLRRQRQMCIRDSYIMAEPITIYKLTILNMLDKVDFPLTNTQISNFFLEQDYTDYFRVQQVLSDLEDASLIHAESTHSNTQYTITAAGKETLGFFKDKITPAIERDTTAFLEKNKLELRSVNSILADYYKTPNQDYAARCQFRVHETNLIDLTLTVKTREQAQAICDNWKKQNEDVYAYLMDLLLK
;
A
#
# COMPACT_ATOMS: atom_id res chain seq x y z
N LEU A 1 -48.32 -9.79 -22.94
CA LEU A 1 -47.69 -10.09 -21.62
C LEU A 1 -46.27 -10.68 -21.71
N HIS A 2 -45.86 -11.28 -22.84
CA HIS A 2 -44.53 -11.93 -22.97
C HIS A 2 -43.38 -10.97 -23.36
N LEU A 3 -43.64 -9.80 -23.84
CA LEU A 3 -42.61 -8.83 -24.29
C LEU A 3 -42.00 -8.01 -23.13
N SER A 4 -42.76 -7.82 -22.03
CA SER A 4 -42.27 -7.08 -20.85
C SER A 4 -41.24 -7.90 -20.02
N LEU A 5 -41.40 -9.22 -19.91
CA LEU A 5 -40.51 -10.10 -19.20
C LEU A 5 -39.15 -10.28 -19.89
N ARG A 6 -39.10 -10.24 -21.23
CA ARG A 6 -37.82 -10.26 -21.96
C ARG A 6 -37.02 -8.97 -21.78
N ARG A 7 -37.69 -7.82 -21.69
CA ARG A 7 -37.08 -6.52 -21.51
C ARG A 7 -36.50 -6.38 -20.09
N GLN A 8 -37.20 -6.89 -19.06
CA GLN A 8 -36.70 -6.93 -17.68
C GLN A 8 -35.50 -7.89 -17.50
N ARG A 9 -35.50 -9.06 -18.18
CA ARG A 9 -34.33 -9.98 -18.14
C ARG A 9 -33.10 -9.40 -18.82
N GLN A 10 -33.25 -8.67 -19.90
CA GLN A 10 -32.13 -7.99 -20.58
C GLN A 10 -31.61 -6.81 -19.76
N MET A 11 -32.48 -6.13 -19.00
CA MET A 11 -32.07 -5.04 -18.14
C MET A 11 -31.27 -5.55 -16.93
N CYS A 12 -31.66 -6.65 -16.29
CA CYS A 12 -30.92 -7.26 -15.18
C CYS A 12 -29.56 -7.84 -15.60
N ILE A 13 -29.42 -8.37 -16.81
CA ILE A 13 -28.17 -8.90 -17.34
C ILE A 13 -27.20 -7.76 -17.68
N ARG A 14 -27.74 -6.63 -18.18
CA ARG A 14 -26.95 -5.46 -18.54
C ARG A 14 -26.38 -4.75 -17.31
N ASP A 15 -27.16 -4.65 -16.22
CA ASP A 15 -26.73 -4.06 -14.97
C ASP A 15 -25.70 -4.96 -14.23
N SER A 16 -25.85 -6.30 -14.35
CA SER A 16 -24.87 -7.25 -13.78
C SER A 16 -23.52 -7.22 -14.52
N TYR A 17 -23.51 -6.98 -15.84
CA TYR A 17 -22.29 -6.87 -16.63
C TYR A 17 -21.57 -5.52 -16.42
N ILE A 18 -22.32 -4.44 -16.18
CA ILE A 18 -21.78 -3.10 -15.90
C ILE A 18 -21.16 -3.06 -14.49
N MET A 19 -21.65 -3.86 -13.53
CA MET A 19 -21.10 -3.91 -12.16
C MET A 19 -19.81 -4.74 -12.03
N ALA A 20 -19.52 -5.64 -12.94
CA ALA A 20 -18.30 -6.47 -12.90
C ALA A 20 -17.07 -5.75 -13.52
N GLU A 21 -17.26 -4.91 -14.51
CA GLU A 21 -16.18 -4.16 -15.17
C GLU A 21 -15.42 -3.18 -14.26
N PRO A 22 -16.07 -2.34 -13.42
CA PRO A 22 -15.37 -1.40 -12.57
C PRO A 22 -14.42 -2.07 -11.58
N ILE A 23 -14.83 -3.17 -10.95
CA ILE A 23 -13.98 -3.90 -9.97
C ILE A 23 -12.72 -4.45 -10.62
N THR A 24 -12.83 -5.00 -11.82
CA THR A 24 -11.68 -5.48 -12.59
C THR A 24 -10.72 -4.35 -12.92
N ILE A 25 -11.24 -3.18 -13.30
CA ILE A 25 -10.43 -1.99 -13.58
C ILE A 25 -9.73 -1.51 -12.31
N TYR A 26 -10.41 -1.50 -11.15
CA TYR A 26 -9.78 -1.11 -9.88
C TYR A 26 -8.66 -2.07 -9.48
N LYS A 27 -8.85 -3.40 -9.64
CA LYS A 27 -7.79 -4.40 -9.43
C LYS A 27 -6.57 -4.13 -10.30
N LEU A 28 -6.78 -3.92 -11.58
CA LEU A 28 -5.70 -3.63 -12.52
C LEU A 28 -5.02 -2.28 -12.23
N THR A 29 -5.78 -1.28 -11.80
CA THR A 29 -5.24 0.03 -11.41
C THR A 29 -4.32 -0.09 -10.19
N ILE A 30 -4.71 -0.86 -9.16
CA ILE A 30 -3.86 -1.11 -7.99
C ILE A 30 -2.59 -1.85 -8.40
N LEU A 31 -2.68 -2.91 -9.20
CA LEU A 31 -1.51 -3.62 -9.72
C LEU A 31 -0.59 -2.69 -10.51
N ASN A 32 -1.15 -1.82 -11.35
CA ASN A 32 -0.37 -0.83 -12.12
C ASN A 32 0.30 0.22 -11.22
N MET A 33 -0.35 0.68 -10.15
CA MET A 33 0.27 1.57 -9.16
C MET A 33 1.47 0.92 -8.51
N LEU A 34 1.32 -0.33 -8.04
CA LEU A 34 2.37 -1.09 -7.37
C LEU A 34 3.53 -1.49 -8.31
N ASP A 35 3.26 -1.71 -9.60
CA ASP A 35 4.29 -2.02 -10.59
C ASP A 35 5.13 -0.80 -11.00
N LYS A 36 4.55 0.41 -10.92
CA LYS A 36 5.23 1.67 -11.28
C LYS A 36 6.20 2.19 -10.21
N VAL A 37 6.13 1.65 -9.01
CA VAL A 37 6.99 2.07 -7.89
C VAL A 37 7.92 0.94 -7.47
N ASP A 38 9.10 1.30 -6.95
CA ASP A 38 10.12 0.40 -6.43
C ASP A 38 10.08 0.26 -4.89
N PHE A 39 8.95 0.62 -4.28
CA PHE A 39 8.74 0.57 -2.83
C PHE A 39 7.28 0.16 -2.53
N PRO A 40 7.00 -0.39 -1.33
CA PRO A 40 5.65 -0.76 -0.95
C PRO A 40 4.74 0.48 -0.86
N LEU A 41 3.46 0.36 -1.22
CA LEU A 41 2.45 1.40 -0.97
C LEU A 41 1.60 1.02 0.23
N THR A 42 1.28 2.00 1.06
CA THR A 42 0.40 1.80 2.21
C THR A 42 -1.06 1.77 1.78
N ASN A 43 -1.91 1.15 2.61
CA ASN A 43 -3.36 1.16 2.43
C ASN A 43 -3.89 2.58 2.22
N THR A 44 -3.46 3.53 3.05
CA THR A 44 -3.87 4.93 2.96
C THR A 44 -3.47 5.56 1.62
N GLN A 45 -2.25 5.30 1.14
CA GLN A 45 -1.76 5.85 -0.12
C GLN A 45 -2.56 5.34 -1.32
N ILE A 46 -2.87 4.03 -1.34
CA ILE A 46 -3.71 3.45 -2.39
C ILE A 46 -5.13 4.00 -2.31
N SER A 47 -5.72 4.02 -1.11
CA SER A 47 -7.08 4.52 -0.92
C SER A 47 -7.21 6.00 -1.31
N ASN A 48 -6.23 6.83 -0.96
CA ASN A 48 -6.24 8.26 -1.30
C ASN A 48 -6.30 8.49 -2.80
N PHE A 49 -5.58 7.71 -3.61
CA PHE A 49 -5.67 7.80 -5.07
C PHE A 49 -7.12 7.65 -5.55
N PHE A 50 -7.82 6.61 -5.13
CA PHE A 50 -9.18 6.35 -5.57
C PHE A 50 -10.19 7.39 -5.06
N LEU A 51 -9.98 7.92 -3.84
CA LEU A 51 -10.84 8.93 -3.25
C LEU A 51 -10.61 10.32 -3.87
N GLU A 52 -9.36 10.72 -4.11
CA GLU A 52 -9.02 12.01 -4.74
C GLU A 52 -9.49 12.09 -6.19
N GLN A 53 -9.50 10.96 -6.90
CA GLN A 53 -9.99 10.90 -8.29
C GLN A 53 -11.49 10.59 -8.39
N ASP A 54 -12.17 10.43 -7.25
CA ASP A 54 -13.61 10.13 -7.18
C ASP A 54 -14.00 8.85 -7.97
N TYR A 55 -13.08 7.87 -8.02
CA TYR A 55 -13.31 6.61 -8.74
C TYR A 55 -14.19 5.66 -7.96
N THR A 56 -14.03 5.58 -6.64
CA THR A 56 -14.83 4.71 -5.77
C THR A 56 -14.66 5.11 -4.30
N ASP A 57 -15.46 4.47 -3.43
CA ASP A 57 -15.40 4.66 -1.98
C ASP A 57 -14.33 3.79 -1.30
N TYR A 58 -14.01 4.13 -0.04
CA TYR A 58 -13.01 3.43 0.77
C TYR A 58 -13.32 1.94 0.93
N PHE A 59 -14.57 1.57 1.19
CA PHE A 59 -14.94 0.17 1.44
C PHE A 59 -14.71 -0.71 0.21
N ARG A 60 -14.98 -0.14 -0.97
CA ARG A 60 -14.74 -0.82 -2.24
C ARG A 60 -13.23 -1.05 -2.48
N VAL A 61 -12.39 -0.07 -2.14
CA VAL A 61 -10.94 -0.23 -2.23
C VAL A 61 -10.46 -1.34 -1.30
N GLN A 62 -10.96 -1.39 -0.05
CA GLN A 62 -10.62 -2.46 0.90
C GLN A 62 -11.01 -3.84 0.39
N GLN A 63 -12.20 -3.97 -0.21
CA GLN A 63 -12.64 -5.22 -0.84
C GLN A 63 -11.70 -5.64 -1.97
N VAL A 64 -11.33 -4.71 -2.83
CA VAL A 64 -10.43 -4.98 -3.96
C VAL A 64 -9.04 -5.40 -3.48
N LEU A 65 -8.50 -4.77 -2.43
CA LEU A 65 -7.23 -5.14 -1.82
C LEU A 65 -7.27 -6.55 -1.24
N SER A 66 -8.33 -6.88 -0.48
CA SER A 66 -8.54 -8.24 0.04
C SER A 66 -8.62 -9.28 -1.08
N ASP A 67 -9.38 -9.01 -2.13
CA ASP A 67 -9.51 -9.89 -3.28
C ASP A 67 -8.18 -10.13 -4.01
N LEU A 68 -7.31 -9.10 -4.10
CA LEU A 68 -5.99 -9.20 -4.73
C LEU A 68 -5.01 -10.01 -3.87
N GLU A 69 -5.09 -9.86 -2.54
CA GLU A 69 -4.30 -10.62 -1.58
C GLU A 69 -4.72 -12.10 -1.58
N ASP A 70 -6.03 -12.38 -1.52
CA ASP A 70 -6.59 -13.74 -1.59
C ASP A 70 -6.19 -14.45 -2.90
N ALA A 71 -6.10 -13.70 -3.99
CA ALA A 71 -5.62 -14.21 -5.28
C ALA A 71 -4.08 -14.29 -5.36
N SER A 72 -3.34 -13.93 -4.31
CA SER A 72 -1.87 -13.87 -4.26
C SER A 72 -1.25 -13.00 -5.35
N LEU A 73 -1.95 -11.98 -5.84
CA LEU A 73 -1.47 -11.01 -6.83
C LEU A 73 -0.70 -9.86 -6.19
N ILE A 74 -0.97 -9.60 -4.91
CA ILE A 74 -0.23 -8.68 -4.07
C ILE A 74 0.19 -9.38 -2.78
N HIS A 75 1.23 -8.87 -2.14
CA HIS A 75 1.66 -9.30 -0.82
C HIS A 75 1.44 -8.16 0.17
N ALA A 76 0.80 -8.46 1.31
CA ALA A 76 0.53 -7.52 2.37
C ALA A 76 1.47 -7.76 3.56
N GLU A 77 2.13 -6.72 4.03
CA GLU A 77 2.87 -6.71 5.29
C GLU A 77 2.17 -5.77 6.27
N SER A 78 1.58 -6.33 7.33
CA SER A 78 0.90 -5.56 8.35
C SER A 78 1.82 -5.29 9.53
N THR A 79 1.94 -4.03 9.89
CA THR A 79 2.54 -3.56 11.13
C THR A 79 1.44 -3.09 12.09
N HIS A 80 1.79 -2.76 13.33
CA HIS A 80 0.79 -2.27 14.29
C HIS A 80 0.09 -0.98 13.82
N SER A 81 0.76 -0.15 13.05
CA SER A 81 0.27 1.16 12.62
C SER A 81 -0.18 1.22 11.16
N ASN A 82 0.18 0.25 10.32
CA ASN A 82 -0.06 0.35 8.88
C ASN A 82 0.05 -1.01 8.17
N THR A 83 -0.69 -1.16 7.06
CA THR A 83 -0.54 -2.27 6.11
C THR A 83 0.09 -1.74 4.83
N GLN A 84 1.13 -2.40 4.36
CA GLN A 84 1.86 -2.09 3.13
C GLN A 84 1.68 -3.22 2.13
N TYR A 85 1.61 -2.86 0.85
CA TYR A 85 1.38 -3.78 -0.25
C TYR A 85 2.49 -3.71 -1.28
N THR A 86 2.89 -4.87 -1.78
CA THR A 86 3.81 -5.03 -2.92
C THR A 86 3.20 -5.93 -3.98
N ILE A 87 3.55 -5.72 -5.24
CA ILE A 87 3.09 -6.59 -6.32
C ILE A 87 3.90 -7.89 -6.34
N THR A 88 3.24 -9.03 -6.52
CA THR A 88 3.90 -10.33 -6.68
C THR A 88 4.28 -10.59 -8.15
N ALA A 89 5.07 -11.64 -8.41
CA ALA A 89 5.35 -12.08 -9.77
C ALA A 89 4.07 -12.43 -10.54
N ALA A 90 3.11 -13.12 -9.89
CA ALA A 90 1.82 -13.44 -10.48
C ALA A 90 0.98 -12.17 -10.76
N GLY A 91 1.07 -11.16 -9.89
CA GLY A 91 0.43 -9.85 -10.11
C GLY A 91 0.99 -9.13 -11.33
N LYS A 92 2.31 -9.14 -11.52
CA LYS A 92 2.97 -8.55 -12.71
C LYS A 92 2.57 -9.27 -14.00
N GLU A 93 2.54 -10.58 -13.98
CA GLU A 93 2.10 -11.38 -15.12
C GLU A 93 0.64 -11.09 -15.47
N THR A 94 -0.26 -11.07 -14.47
CA THR A 94 -1.67 -10.73 -14.65
C THR A 94 -1.84 -9.32 -15.21
N LEU A 95 -1.12 -8.34 -14.68
CA LEU A 95 -1.13 -6.98 -15.22
C LEU A 95 -0.69 -6.96 -16.69
N GLY A 96 0.36 -7.70 -17.05
CA GLY A 96 0.84 -7.80 -18.43
C GLY A 96 -0.23 -8.30 -19.40
N PHE A 97 -1.03 -9.30 -19.01
CA PHE A 97 -2.11 -9.84 -19.84
C PHE A 97 -3.31 -8.89 -20.02
N PHE A 98 -3.59 -8.05 -19.04
CA PHE A 98 -4.80 -7.23 -19.01
C PHE A 98 -4.55 -5.72 -19.04
N LYS A 99 -3.33 -5.29 -19.29
CA LYS A 99 -2.94 -3.87 -19.27
C LYS A 99 -3.79 -3.02 -20.23
N ASP A 100 -4.19 -3.59 -21.35
CA ASP A 100 -5.02 -2.91 -22.38
C ASP A 100 -6.42 -2.53 -21.87
N LYS A 101 -6.87 -3.11 -20.74
CA LYS A 101 -8.13 -2.73 -20.10
C LYS A 101 -8.04 -1.45 -19.27
N ILE A 102 -6.84 -1.02 -18.91
CA ILE A 102 -6.64 0.25 -18.24
C ILE A 102 -6.76 1.37 -19.25
N THR A 103 -7.72 2.26 -19.05
CA THR A 103 -7.90 3.38 -19.97
C THR A 103 -6.74 4.36 -19.92
N PRO A 104 -6.43 5.07 -21.02
CA PRO A 104 -5.39 6.10 -21.02
C PRO A 104 -5.63 7.24 -20.02
N ALA A 105 -6.87 7.47 -19.59
CA ALA A 105 -7.20 8.43 -18.54
C ALA A 105 -6.69 7.95 -17.19
N ILE A 106 -7.07 6.72 -16.77
CA ILE A 106 -6.62 6.11 -15.52
C ILE A 106 -5.09 6.00 -15.47
N GLU A 107 -4.46 5.66 -16.59
CA GLU A 107 -3.01 5.57 -16.71
C GLU A 107 -2.31 6.91 -16.44
N ARG A 108 -2.84 8.01 -17.00
CA ARG A 108 -2.36 9.38 -16.75
C ARG A 108 -2.56 9.81 -15.31
N ASP A 109 -3.77 9.56 -14.77
CA ASP A 109 -4.11 9.95 -13.40
C ASP A 109 -3.24 9.20 -12.38
N THR A 110 -3.01 7.90 -12.60
CA THR A 110 -2.10 7.08 -11.80
C THR A 110 -0.67 7.63 -11.85
N THR A 111 -0.16 7.94 -13.04
CA THR A 111 1.20 8.47 -13.20
C THR A 111 1.33 9.84 -12.54
N ALA A 112 0.38 10.75 -12.79
CA ALA A 112 0.38 12.08 -12.20
C ALA A 112 0.32 12.05 -10.66
N PHE A 113 -0.51 11.16 -10.09
CA PHE A 113 -0.61 10.98 -8.63
C PHE A 113 0.71 10.49 -8.04
N LEU A 114 1.31 9.44 -8.63
CA LEU A 114 2.58 8.90 -8.15
C LEU A 114 3.72 9.90 -8.29
N GLU A 115 3.80 10.67 -9.37
CA GLU A 115 4.82 11.70 -9.55
C GLU A 115 4.65 12.88 -8.59
N LYS A 116 3.41 13.38 -8.44
CA LYS A 116 3.09 14.48 -7.52
C LYS A 116 3.47 14.15 -6.07
N ASN A 117 3.21 12.92 -5.66
CA ASN A 117 3.39 12.48 -4.28
C ASN A 117 4.70 11.68 -4.07
N LYS A 118 5.56 11.56 -5.08
CA LYS A 118 6.73 10.67 -5.09
C LYS A 118 7.63 10.80 -3.87
N LEU A 119 7.94 12.03 -3.45
CA LEU A 119 8.80 12.28 -2.29
C LEU A 119 8.10 11.87 -0.99
N GLU A 120 6.83 12.18 -0.83
CA GLU A 120 6.03 11.82 0.34
C GLU A 120 5.79 10.31 0.40
N LEU A 121 5.38 9.70 -0.71
CA LEU A 121 5.17 8.26 -0.83
C LEU A 121 6.44 7.48 -0.45
N ARG A 122 7.60 7.95 -0.90
CA ARG A 122 8.89 7.31 -0.66
C ARG A 122 9.37 7.53 0.78
N SER A 123 9.22 8.72 1.33
CA SER A 123 9.68 9.06 2.70
C SER A 123 8.89 8.28 3.75
N VAL A 124 7.58 8.18 3.64
CA VAL A 124 6.72 7.41 4.57
C VAL A 124 7.09 5.92 4.57
N ASN A 125 7.50 5.37 3.43
CA ASN A 125 7.86 3.96 3.31
C ASN A 125 9.34 3.68 3.63
N SER A 126 10.18 4.70 3.63
CA SER A 126 11.60 4.59 3.96
C SER A 126 11.87 4.60 5.45
N ILE A 127 10.98 5.21 6.24
CA ILE A 127 11.15 5.40 7.68
C ILE A 127 10.03 4.64 8.40
N LEU A 128 10.36 3.44 8.88
CA LEU A 128 9.42 2.60 9.60
C LEU A 128 9.77 2.61 11.09
N ALA A 129 8.76 2.77 11.94
CA ALA A 129 8.90 2.64 13.36
C ALA A 129 7.63 2.03 13.95
N ASP A 130 7.80 0.93 14.66
CA ASP A 130 6.71 0.20 15.28
C ASP A 130 7.16 -0.36 16.63
N TYR A 131 6.22 -0.68 17.52
CA TYR A 131 6.51 -1.30 18.79
C TYR A 131 5.56 -2.45 19.09
N TYR A 132 6.06 -3.45 19.81
CA TYR A 132 5.28 -4.61 20.22
C TYR A 132 5.64 -5.04 21.63
N LYS A 133 4.74 -5.77 22.28
CA LYS A 133 4.98 -6.34 23.61
C LYS A 133 5.78 -7.62 23.49
N THR A 134 6.89 -7.71 24.21
CA THR A 134 7.73 -8.90 24.23
C THR A 134 7.16 -9.99 25.15
N PRO A 135 7.58 -11.25 25.02
CA PRO A 135 7.18 -12.32 25.94
C PRO A 135 7.53 -12.02 27.40
N ASN A 136 8.56 -11.22 27.65
CA ASN A 136 9.02 -10.83 29.00
C ASN A 136 8.24 -9.63 29.57
N GLN A 137 7.09 -9.28 28.99
CA GLN A 137 6.21 -8.16 29.39
C GLN A 137 6.82 -6.75 29.17
N ASP A 138 8.02 -6.65 28.61
CA ASP A 138 8.64 -5.41 28.16
C ASP A 138 8.09 -4.98 26.78
N TYR A 139 8.48 -3.82 26.31
CA TYR A 139 8.12 -3.32 24.96
C TYR A 139 9.39 -3.21 24.11
N ALA A 140 9.31 -3.69 22.88
CA ALA A 140 10.37 -3.53 21.88
C ALA A 140 9.92 -2.53 20.82
N ALA A 141 10.67 -1.44 20.64
CA ALA A 141 10.51 -0.49 19.56
C ALA A 141 11.48 -0.85 18.42
N ARG A 142 10.95 -1.20 17.26
CA ARG A 142 11.74 -1.49 16.06
C ARG A 142 11.69 -0.30 15.12
N CYS A 143 12.86 0.22 14.82
CA CYS A 143 13.08 1.41 14.00
C CYS A 143 13.89 1.03 12.76
N GLN A 144 13.36 1.30 11.59
CA GLN A 144 14.00 0.95 10.33
C GLN A 144 14.13 2.18 9.44
N PHE A 145 15.26 2.29 8.76
CA PHE A 145 15.49 3.25 7.69
C PHE A 145 15.92 2.50 6.44
N ARG A 146 15.10 2.58 5.40
CA ARG A 146 15.28 1.87 4.13
C ARG A 146 15.56 2.85 3.00
N VAL A 147 16.47 2.46 2.12
CA VAL A 147 16.66 3.16 0.83
C VAL A 147 16.54 2.11 -0.26
N HIS A 148 15.53 2.25 -1.11
CA HIS A 148 15.10 1.23 -2.06
C HIS A 148 14.72 -0.07 -1.31
N GLU A 149 15.30 -1.20 -1.70
CA GLU A 149 15.09 -2.50 -1.05
C GLU A 149 16.10 -2.80 0.07
N THR A 150 17.02 -1.86 0.35
CA THR A 150 18.09 -2.07 1.33
C THR A 150 17.77 -1.40 2.66
N ASN A 151 17.76 -2.18 3.74
CA ASN A 151 17.74 -1.62 5.08
C ASN A 151 19.11 -1.00 5.38
N LEU A 152 19.18 0.32 5.54
CA LEU A 152 20.38 1.01 6.02
C LEU A 152 20.53 0.85 7.54
N ILE A 153 19.39 0.89 8.26
CA ILE A 153 19.32 0.62 9.70
C ILE A 153 18.12 -0.27 9.98
N ASP A 154 18.30 -1.24 10.86
CA ASP A 154 17.26 -2.01 11.52
C ASP A 154 17.65 -2.13 13.00
N LEU A 155 17.06 -1.27 13.83
CA LEU A 155 17.39 -1.12 15.24
C LEU A 155 16.20 -1.51 16.10
N THR A 156 16.40 -2.39 17.07
CA THR A 156 15.38 -2.76 18.04
C THR A 156 15.83 -2.38 19.45
N LEU A 157 15.05 -1.53 20.11
CA LEU A 157 15.29 -1.07 21.47
C LEU A 157 14.22 -1.63 22.42
N THR A 158 14.64 -2.31 23.48
CA THR A 158 13.72 -2.83 24.51
C THR A 158 13.61 -1.83 25.65
N VAL A 159 12.38 -1.47 26.01
CA VAL A 159 12.06 -0.53 27.09
C VAL A 159 10.97 -1.08 28.00
N LYS A 160 10.82 -0.50 29.18
CA LYS A 160 9.92 -1.02 30.21
C LYS A 160 8.45 -0.63 30.02
N THR A 161 8.20 0.51 29.40
CA THR A 161 6.83 1.03 29.28
C THR A 161 6.44 1.28 27.83
N ARG A 162 5.14 1.22 27.59
CA ARG A 162 4.54 1.51 26.27
C ARG A 162 4.83 2.94 25.83
N GLU A 163 4.75 3.89 26.77
CA GLU A 163 4.97 5.31 26.50
C GLU A 163 6.41 5.57 26.02
N GLN A 164 7.40 4.86 26.59
CA GLN A 164 8.79 4.93 26.14
C GLN A 164 8.94 4.38 24.72
N ALA A 165 8.31 3.24 24.42
CA ALA A 165 8.37 2.64 23.09
C ALA A 165 7.71 3.56 22.04
N GLN A 166 6.55 4.14 22.36
CA GLN A 166 5.86 5.10 21.50
C GLN A 166 6.74 6.33 21.25
N ALA A 167 7.35 6.91 22.31
CA ALA A 167 8.21 8.07 22.16
C ALA A 167 9.43 7.79 21.25
N ILE A 168 10.01 6.58 21.33
CA ILE A 168 11.11 6.16 20.45
C ILE A 168 10.62 6.16 18.99
N CYS A 169 9.45 5.57 18.72
CA CYS A 169 8.90 5.51 17.38
C CYS A 169 8.59 6.91 16.81
N ASP A 170 8.03 7.80 17.62
CA ASP A 170 7.70 9.17 17.21
C ASP A 170 8.95 10.02 16.94
N ASN A 171 9.99 9.86 17.76
CA ASN A 171 11.26 10.56 17.58
C ASN A 171 12.06 10.00 16.40
N TRP A 172 12.02 8.69 16.17
CA TRP A 172 12.66 8.06 15.02
C TRP A 172 12.22 8.67 13.69
N LYS A 173 10.93 8.90 13.53
CA LYS A 173 10.38 9.54 12.31
C LYS A 173 10.98 10.92 12.02
N LYS A 174 11.49 11.59 13.04
CA LYS A 174 12.04 12.95 12.93
C LYS A 174 13.57 12.98 12.86
N GLN A 175 14.24 12.01 13.46
CA GLN A 175 15.68 12.04 13.72
C GLN A 175 16.46 10.87 13.11
N ASN A 176 15.82 10.08 12.24
CA ASN A 176 16.45 8.89 11.66
C ASN A 176 17.74 9.18 10.89
N GLU A 177 17.82 10.29 10.16
CA GLU A 177 18.99 10.71 9.40
C GLU A 177 20.16 11.09 10.35
N ASP A 178 19.87 11.84 11.40
CA ASP A 178 20.86 12.25 12.40
C ASP A 178 21.41 11.03 13.16
N VAL A 179 20.53 10.09 13.51
CA VAL A 179 20.93 8.82 14.16
C VAL A 179 21.82 8.00 13.20
N TYR A 180 21.44 7.92 11.93
CA TYR A 180 22.25 7.22 10.93
C TYR A 180 23.64 7.84 10.81
N ALA A 181 23.70 9.14 10.60
CA ALA A 181 24.97 9.88 10.48
C ALA A 181 25.86 9.70 11.73
N TYR A 182 25.25 9.77 12.93
CA TYR A 182 25.96 9.57 14.19
C TYR A 182 26.54 8.16 14.32
N LEU A 183 25.74 7.13 13.99
CA LEU A 183 26.20 5.74 14.04
C LEU A 183 27.33 5.48 13.05
N MET A 184 27.25 6.02 11.83
CA MET A 184 28.29 5.89 10.83
C MET A 184 29.58 6.58 11.27
N ASP A 185 29.51 7.79 11.81
CA ASP A 185 30.70 8.51 12.33
C ASP A 185 31.34 7.77 13.52
N LEU A 186 30.52 7.16 14.37
CA LEU A 186 31.02 6.44 15.53
C LEU A 186 31.64 5.07 15.21
N LEU A 187 31.04 4.33 14.25
CA LEU A 187 31.40 2.94 13.98
C LEU A 187 32.43 2.77 12.86
N LEU A 188 32.63 3.79 12.01
CA LEU A 188 33.64 3.79 10.94
C LEU A 188 34.97 4.43 11.34
N LYS A 189 35.11 4.92 12.57
CA LYS A 189 36.36 5.35 13.17
C LYS A 189 37.13 4.13 13.66
#